data_b24e0960102c9c8aaf4b2920b017452b
#
_entry.id   b24e0960102c9c8aaf4b2920b017452b
#
_cell.length_a   1.000
_cell.length_b   1.000
_cell.length_c   1.000
_cell.angle_alpha   90.00
_cell.angle_beta   90.00
_cell.angle_gamma   90.00
#
_symmetry.space_group_name_H-M   'P 1'
#
loop_
_entity.id
_entity.type
_entity.pdbx_description
1 polymer ?
#
loop_
_entity_poly.entity_id
_entity_poly.type
_entity_poly.pdbx_seq_one_letter_code
_entity_poly.pdbx_strand_id
1 'polypeptide(L)'
;FFFFFSGSGKSTMIKLLLKELDPTEGTITINNVKTGQLRRGQIPYLRRNLGVVFQDFRLLPNKTVFENVAFAMQVIEAPTKTIRRNVPTVLSLVGLRDKSKVYPRELSGGEQQRTALARAIVNNPPILIADEPTGNLDPATAWDIMTLLEEINKRGTTVVIATHAKDIVDQMQKRVITLENGHIIRDKRGGYSDEI
;
A
#
# COMPACT_ATOMS: atom_id res chain seq x y z
N PHE A 1 2.82 -9.30 7.20
CA PHE A 1 1.54 -9.09 6.54
C PHE A 1 0.46 -8.92 7.62
N PHE A 2 -0.29 -7.83 7.56
CA PHE A 2 -1.30 -7.51 8.55
C PHE A 2 -2.57 -7.03 7.88
N PHE A 3 -3.73 -7.47 8.37
CA PHE A 3 -5.02 -6.92 7.99
C PHE A 3 -5.57 -6.03 9.11
N PHE A 4 -6.10 -4.87 8.75
CA PHE A 4 -6.97 -4.06 9.59
C PHE A 4 -8.40 -4.19 9.09
N PHE A 5 -9.23 -4.81 9.90
CA PHE A 5 -10.63 -5.08 9.58
C PHE A 5 -11.56 -4.18 10.40
N SER A 6 -12.67 -3.68 9.80
CA SER A 6 -13.76 -2.92 10.39
C SER A 6 -13.87 -1.43 10.05
N GLY A 7 -15.10 -0.91 10.19
CA GLY A 7 -15.59 0.36 9.64
C GLY A 7 -15.15 1.65 10.32
N SER A 8 -14.60 1.63 11.54
CA SER A 8 -14.31 2.87 12.28
C SER A 8 -12.84 2.95 12.72
N GLY A 9 -12.09 3.86 12.09
CA GLY A 9 -10.71 4.17 12.49
C GLY A 9 -9.63 3.81 11.47
N LYS A 10 -9.89 3.03 10.39
CA LYS A 10 -8.88 2.67 9.37
C LYS A 10 -8.20 3.89 8.75
N SER A 11 -8.99 4.82 8.22
CA SER A 11 -8.46 6.04 7.60
C SER A 11 -7.71 6.93 8.61
N THR A 12 -8.18 6.99 9.84
CA THR A 12 -7.48 7.70 10.93
C THR A 12 -6.14 7.06 11.23
N MET A 13 -6.08 5.72 11.33
CA MET A 13 -4.84 5.00 11.54
C MET A 13 -3.84 5.23 10.39
N ILE A 14 -4.29 5.15 9.13
CA ILE A 14 -3.43 5.44 7.98
C ILE A 14 -2.89 6.87 8.05
N LYS A 15 -3.73 7.86 8.36
CA LYS A 15 -3.30 9.25 8.53
C LYS A 15 -2.28 9.43 9.66
N LEU A 16 -2.44 8.71 10.76
CA LEU A 16 -1.47 8.69 11.86
C LEU A 16 -0.13 8.06 11.42
N LEU A 17 -0.15 6.94 10.70
CA LEU A 17 1.06 6.31 10.16
C LEU A 17 1.78 7.20 9.14
N LEU A 18 1.02 7.94 8.32
CA LEU A 18 1.56 8.91 7.36
C LEU A 18 1.97 10.24 8.00
N LYS A 19 1.78 10.40 9.31
CA LYS A 19 2.02 11.68 10.01
C LYS A 19 1.23 12.83 9.37
N GLU A 20 0.00 12.58 8.95
CA GLU A 20 -0.98 13.58 8.57
C GLU A 20 -1.78 14.07 9.78
N LEU A 21 -1.88 13.21 10.80
CA LEU A 21 -2.44 13.49 12.11
C LEU A 21 -1.42 13.14 13.19
N ASP A 22 -1.52 13.82 14.32
CA ASP A 22 -0.82 13.47 15.55
C ASP A 22 -1.74 12.70 16.50
N PRO A 23 -1.20 11.70 17.24
CA PRO A 23 -1.98 11.05 18.28
C PRO A 23 -2.26 12.06 19.42
N THR A 24 -3.48 12.03 19.96
CA THR A 24 -3.87 12.83 21.13
C THR A 24 -3.09 12.38 22.36
N GLU A 25 -2.91 11.07 22.48
CA GLU A 25 -2.14 10.43 23.55
C GLU A 25 -1.33 9.26 23.00
N GLY A 26 -0.32 8.84 23.74
CA GLY A 26 0.55 7.73 23.36
C GLY A 26 1.62 8.11 22.33
N THR A 27 2.27 7.09 21.77
CA THR A 27 3.39 7.25 20.82
C THR A 27 3.27 6.28 19.65
N ILE A 28 3.64 6.75 18.47
CA ILE A 28 3.74 5.92 17.26
C ILE A 28 5.21 5.81 16.89
N THR A 29 5.68 4.58 16.70
CA THR A 29 7.06 4.28 16.30
C THR A 29 7.03 3.48 15.00
N ILE A 30 7.72 3.97 13.96
CA ILE A 30 7.84 3.32 12.65
C ILE A 30 9.34 3.14 12.36
N ASN A 31 9.80 1.92 12.16
CA ASN A 31 11.21 1.60 11.95
C ASN A 31 12.13 2.28 12.97
N ASN A 32 11.80 2.14 14.27
CA ASN A 32 12.51 2.77 15.40
C ASN A 32 12.48 4.31 15.42
N VAL A 33 11.71 4.96 14.55
CA VAL A 33 11.53 6.41 14.54
C VAL A 33 10.23 6.76 15.27
N LYS A 34 10.31 7.50 16.36
CA LYS A 34 9.15 8.06 17.09
C LYS A 34 8.58 9.24 16.28
N THR A 35 7.39 9.06 15.68
CA THR A 35 6.81 10.05 14.76
C THR A 35 6.47 11.38 15.43
N GLY A 36 6.12 11.37 16.72
CA GLY A 36 5.82 12.59 17.50
C GLY A 36 7.04 13.52 17.70
N GLN A 37 8.26 13.02 17.52
CA GLN A 37 9.48 13.79 17.69
C GLN A 37 9.98 14.40 16.36
N LEU A 38 9.32 14.08 15.23
CA LEU A 38 9.74 14.57 13.92
C LEU A 38 9.38 16.03 13.72
N ARG A 39 10.37 16.84 13.29
CA ARG A 39 10.15 18.20 12.79
C ARG A 39 9.51 18.15 11.40
N ARG A 40 8.79 19.20 10.99
CA ARG A 40 8.11 19.26 9.69
C ARG A 40 9.00 18.87 8.50
N GLY A 41 10.25 19.31 8.48
CA GLY A 41 11.20 18.95 7.42
C GLY A 41 11.65 17.48 7.40
N GLN A 42 11.40 16.71 8.45
CA GLN A 42 11.74 15.30 8.54
C GLN A 42 10.58 14.37 8.08
N ILE A 43 9.35 14.88 8.02
CA ILE A 43 8.17 14.11 7.60
C ILE A 43 8.32 13.55 6.17
N PRO A 44 8.83 14.27 5.18
CA PRO A 44 9.07 13.72 3.84
C PRO A 44 10.00 12.49 3.86
N TYR A 45 11.01 12.49 4.72
CA TYR A 45 11.93 11.34 4.85
C TYR A 45 11.27 10.13 5.49
N LEU A 46 10.36 10.31 6.47
CA LEU A 46 9.53 9.22 6.97
C LEU A 46 8.67 8.64 5.84
N ARG A 47 7.97 9.49 5.07
CA ARG A 47 7.07 9.07 3.99
C ARG A 47 7.79 8.37 2.84
N ARG A 48 9.07 8.65 2.60
CA ARG A 48 9.90 7.93 1.61
C ARG A 48 10.07 6.44 1.95
N ASN A 49 9.94 6.07 3.24
CA ASN A 49 9.99 4.69 3.72
C ASN A 49 8.62 3.98 3.72
N LEU A 50 7.57 4.66 3.26
CA LEU A 50 6.22 4.16 3.22
C LEU A 50 5.71 4.15 1.78
N GLY A 51 5.44 2.96 1.24
CA GLY A 51 4.63 2.82 0.04
C GLY A 51 3.16 2.94 0.42
N VAL A 52 2.37 3.66 -0.37
CA VAL A 52 0.93 3.80 -0.10
C VAL A 52 0.13 3.55 -1.37
N VAL A 53 -0.89 2.73 -1.24
CA VAL A 53 -1.88 2.44 -2.28
C VAL A 53 -3.25 2.83 -1.74
N PHE A 54 -3.98 3.64 -2.48
CA PHE A 54 -5.33 4.11 -2.14
C PHE A 54 -6.38 3.38 -2.96
N GLN A 55 -7.59 3.32 -2.46
CA GLN A 55 -8.74 2.70 -3.11
C GLN A 55 -9.06 3.31 -4.49
N ASP A 56 -8.84 4.62 -4.66
CA ASP A 56 -9.08 5.39 -5.89
C ASP A 56 -7.84 5.49 -6.80
N PHE A 57 -6.85 4.63 -6.60
CA PHE A 57 -5.58 4.50 -7.32
C PHE A 57 -4.72 5.77 -7.33
N ARG A 58 -5.29 6.95 -7.37
CA ARG A 58 -4.64 8.28 -7.43
C ARG A 58 -3.54 8.35 -8.48
N LEU A 59 -3.81 7.80 -9.67
CA LEU A 59 -2.89 7.91 -10.80
C LEU A 59 -2.92 9.32 -11.39
N LEU A 60 -1.77 9.74 -11.91
CA LEU A 60 -1.63 11.00 -12.64
C LEU A 60 -2.21 10.80 -14.06
N PRO A 61 -3.37 11.41 -14.41
CA PRO A 61 -4.12 11.06 -15.60
C PRO A 61 -3.40 11.43 -16.90
N ASN A 62 -2.53 12.44 -16.86
CA ASN A 62 -1.77 12.96 -17.99
C ASN A 62 -0.36 12.35 -18.09
N LYS A 63 -0.10 11.27 -17.36
CA LYS A 63 1.16 10.53 -17.38
C LYS A 63 0.92 9.08 -17.74
N THR A 64 1.82 8.51 -18.53
CA THR A 64 1.81 7.08 -18.86
C THR A 64 2.03 6.22 -17.61
N VAL A 65 1.84 4.91 -17.73
CA VAL A 65 2.16 3.92 -16.68
C VAL A 65 3.61 4.08 -16.22
N PHE A 66 4.56 4.16 -17.17
CA PHE A 66 5.97 4.38 -16.86
C PHE A 66 6.19 5.66 -16.06
N GLU A 67 5.61 6.77 -16.51
CA GLU A 67 5.78 8.08 -15.87
C GLU A 67 5.10 8.16 -14.50
N ASN A 68 3.98 7.47 -14.30
CA ASN A 68 3.35 7.35 -12.98
C ASN A 68 4.28 6.67 -11.97
N VAL A 69 4.93 5.59 -12.37
CA VAL A 69 5.87 4.87 -11.51
C VAL A 69 7.17 5.67 -11.33
N ALA A 70 7.71 6.23 -12.42
CA ALA A 70 8.91 7.06 -12.40
C ALA A 70 8.77 8.28 -11.49
N PHE A 71 7.57 8.85 -11.39
CA PHE A 71 7.29 10.02 -10.55
C PHE A 71 7.68 9.80 -9.08
N ALA A 72 7.42 8.62 -8.52
CA ALA A 72 7.80 8.31 -7.14
C ALA A 72 9.34 8.34 -6.94
N MET A 73 10.10 7.95 -7.97
CA MET A 73 11.56 8.03 -7.94
C MET A 73 12.07 9.46 -8.17
N GLN A 74 11.38 10.25 -9.02
CA GLN A 74 11.71 11.65 -9.25
C GLN A 74 11.55 12.50 -7.98
N VAL A 75 10.51 12.25 -7.19
CA VAL A 75 10.25 12.94 -5.90
C VAL A 75 11.40 12.76 -4.90
N ILE A 76 12.12 11.64 -4.97
CA ILE A 76 13.31 11.39 -4.13
C ILE A 76 14.63 11.76 -4.84
N GLU A 77 14.55 12.47 -5.98
CA GLU A 77 15.70 12.89 -6.77
C GLU A 77 16.60 11.76 -7.26
N ALA A 78 16.00 10.58 -7.54
CA ALA A 78 16.74 9.44 -8.04
C ALA A 78 17.37 9.73 -9.43
N PRO A 79 18.62 9.31 -9.67
CA PRO A 79 19.28 9.50 -10.97
C PRO A 79 18.47 8.88 -12.12
N THR A 80 18.43 9.56 -13.28
CA THR A 80 17.71 9.09 -14.48
C THR A 80 18.09 7.66 -14.88
N LYS A 81 19.37 7.30 -14.75
CA LYS A 81 19.87 5.93 -15.01
C LYS A 81 19.21 4.90 -14.11
N THR A 82 19.01 5.22 -12.83
CA THR A 82 18.34 4.35 -11.85
C THR A 82 16.86 4.22 -12.18
N ILE A 83 16.17 5.32 -12.55
CA ILE A 83 14.76 5.31 -12.97
C ILE A 83 14.58 4.39 -14.18
N ARG A 84 15.41 4.55 -15.22
CA ARG A 84 15.35 3.74 -16.45
C ARG A 84 15.59 2.25 -16.21
N ARG A 85 16.29 1.89 -15.16
CA ARG A 85 16.55 0.48 -14.76
C ARG A 85 15.41 -0.07 -13.91
N ASN A 86 15.00 0.66 -12.86
CA ASN A 86 14.11 0.15 -11.83
C ASN A 86 12.63 0.12 -12.28
N VAL A 87 12.18 1.14 -13.01
CA VAL A 87 10.77 1.22 -13.43
C VAL A 87 10.37 0.02 -14.31
N PRO A 88 11.12 -0.37 -15.36
CA PRO A 88 10.79 -1.56 -16.15
C PRO A 88 10.79 -2.86 -15.31
N THR A 89 11.72 -2.97 -14.36
CA THR A 89 11.79 -4.13 -13.45
C THR A 89 10.53 -4.26 -12.61
N VAL A 90 10.08 -3.16 -12.01
CA VAL A 90 8.85 -3.17 -11.20
C VAL A 90 7.62 -3.37 -12.07
N LEU A 91 7.55 -2.77 -13.27
CA LEU A 91 6.46 -3.00 -14.21
C LEU A 91 6.37 -4.47 -14.64
N SER A 92 7.51 -5.14 -14.82
CA SER A 92 7.54 -6.59 -15.07
C SER A 92 7.00 -7.39 -13.88
N LEU A 93 7.34 -7.01 -12.65
CA LEU A 93 6.85 -7.66 -11.43
C LEU A 93 5.33 -7.60 -11.32
N VAL A 94 4.73 -6.44 -11.67
CA VAL A 94 3.27 -6.27 -11.60
C VAL A 94 2.55 -6.68 -12.90
N GLY A 95 3.25 -7.24 -13.90
CA GLY A 95 2.67 -7.70 -15.17
C GLY A 95 2.23 -6.58 -16.12
N LEU A 96 2.87 -5.40 -16.06
CA LEU A 96 2.50 -4.23 -16.89
C LEU A 96 3.63 -3.76 -17.82
N ARG A 97 4.62 -4.62 -18.12
CA ARG A 97 5.75 -4.26 -18.97
C ARG A 97 5.32 -3.72 -20.33
N ASP A 98 4.38 -4.39 -20.97
CA ASP A 98 3.90 -4.06 -22.31
C ASP A 98 2.94 -2.86 -22.32
N LYS A 99 2.44 -2.46 -21.15
CA LYS A 99 1.56 -1.31 -20.93
C LYS A 99 2.31 -0.03 -20.51
N SER A 100 3.64 -0.02 -20.52
CA SER A 100 4.47 1.08 -20.01
C SER A 100 4.18 2.45 -20.61
N LYS A 101 3.74 2.50 -21.90
CA LYS A 101 3.42 3.73 -22.63
C LYS A 101 1.94 4.09 -22.64
N VAL A 102 1.07 3.28 -22.01
CA VAL A 102 -0.39 3.45 -21.97
C VAL A 102 -0.75 4.47 -20.88
N TYR A 103 -1.81 5.23 -21.08
CA TYR A 103 -2.33 6.19 -20.09
C TYR A 103 -3.38 5.54 -19.17
N PRO A 104 -3.59 6.07 -17.95
CA PRO A 104 -4.53 5.50 -16.98
C PRO A 104 -5.95 5.27 -17.52
N ARG A 105 -6.46 6.18 -18.37
CA ARG A 105 -7.80 6.09 -18.98
C ARG A 105 -7.99 4.88 -19.92
N GLU A 106 -6.89 4.28 -20.36
CA GLU A 106 -6.87 3.15 -21.31
C GLU A 106 -6.67 1.81 -20.57
N LEU A 107 -6.56 1.85 -19.22
CA LEU A 107 -6.31 0.70 -18.37
C LEU A 107 -7.61 0.21 -17.72
N SER A 108 -7.73 -1.10 -17.55
CA SER A 108 -8.73 -1.70 -16.66
C SER A 108 -8.48 -1.29 -15.20
N GLY A 109 -9.48 -1.46 -14.32
CA GLY A 109 -9.34 -1.19 -12.89
C GLY A 109 -8.18 -1.96 -12.25
N GLY A 110 -8.03 -3.24 -12.58
CA GLY A 110 -6.92 -4.07 -12.11
C GLY A 110 -5.55 -3.60 -12.61
N GLU A 111 -5.45 -3.13 -13.85
CA GLU A 111 -4.21 -2.56 -14.39
C GLU A 111 -3.88 -1.21 -13.74
N GLN A 112 -4.88 -0.39 -13.44
CA GLN A 112 -4.70 0.84 -12.68
C GLN A 112 -4.19 0.55 -11.27
N GLN A 113 -4.76 -0.45 -10.60
CA GLN A 113 -4.32 -0.89 -9.28
C GLN A 113 -2.89 -1.43 -9.30
N ARG A 114 -2.53 -2.26 -10.30
CA ARG A 114 -1.14 -2.73 -10.48
C ARG A 114 -0.18 -1.57 -10.75
N THR A 115 -0.60 -0.53 -11.47
CA THR A 115 0.20 0.69 -11.68
C THR A 115 0.41 1.45 -10.37
N ALA A 116 -0.63 1.58 -9.54
CA ALA A 116 -0.53 2.22 -8.23
C ALA A 116 0.40 1.42 -7.29
N LEU A 117 0.31 0.09 -7.31
CA LEU A 117 1.22 -0.80 -6.58
C LEU A 117 2.68 -0.63 -7.06
N ALA A 118 2.91 -0.65 -8.37
CA ALA A 118 4.24 -0.43 -8.94
C ALA A 118 4.85 0.89 -8.48
N ARG A 119 4.06 1.97 -8.50
CA ARG A 119 4.47 3.30 -8.02
C ARG A 119 4.80 3.28 -6.52
N ALA A 120 4.03 2.55 -5.72
CA ALA A 120 4.23 2.48 -4.28
C ALA A 120 5.51 1.71 -3.89
N ILE A 121 5.91 0.69 -4.67
CA ILE A 121 7.02 -0.20 -4.33
C ILE A 121 8.34 0.09 -5.07
N VAL A 122 8.34 0.98 -6.07
CA VAL A 122 9.53 1.21 -6.93
C VAL A 122 10.77 1.69 -6.16
N ASN A 123 10.57 2.32 -5.00
CA ASN A 123 11.63 2.76 -4.11
C ASN A 123 11.99 1.72 -3.03
N ASN A 124 11.49 0.49 -3.12
CA ASN A 124 11.69 -0.60 -2.16
C ASN A 124 11.39 -0.17 -0.71
N PRO A 125 10.19 0.36 -0.42
CA PRO A 125 9.86 0.79 0.92
C PRO A 125 9.82 -0.41 1.89
N PRO A 126 10.30 -0.26 3.14
CA PRO A 126 10.19 -1.32 4.13
C PRO A 126 8.74 -1.61 4.56
N ILE A 127 7.83 -0.66 4.36
CA ILE A 127 6.41 -0.80 4.70
C ILE A 127 5.56 -0.35 3.51
N LEU A 128 4.57 -1.17 3.14
CA LEU A 128 3.54 -0.89 2.17
C LEU A 128 2.18 -0.86 2.88
N ILE A 129 1.46 0.25 2.77
CA ILE A 129 0.12 0.44 3.30
C ILE A 129 -0.84 0.44 2.13
N ALA A 130 -1.86 -0.42 2.15
CA ALA A 130 -2.88 -0.52 1.13
C ALA A 130 -4.26 -0.30 1.76
N ASP A 131 -4.94 0.77 1.34
CA ASP A 131 -6.28 1.12 1.78
C ASP A 131 -7.30 0.60 0.77
N GLU A 132 -8.08 -0.41 1.16
CA GLU A 132 -9.07 -1.11 0.34
C GLU A 132 -8.55 -1.49 -1.07
N PRO A 133 -7.42 -2.20 -1.18
CA PRO A 133 -6.75 -2.39 -2.47
C PRO A 133 -7.55 -3.21 -3.49
N THR A 134 -8.65 -3.83 -3.09
CA THR A 134 -9.50 -4.68 -3.90
C THR A 134 -10.95 -4.19 -3.99
N GLY A 135 -11.30 -3.07 -3.33
CA GLY A 135 -12.67 -2.63 -3.15
C GLY A 135 -13.46 -2.31 -4.43
N ASN A 136 -12.78 -2.02 -5.55
CA ASN A 136 -13.39 -1.66 -6.83
C ASN A 136 -13.10 -2.70 -7.93
N LEU A 137 -12.72 -3.94 -7.56
CA LEU A 137 -12.29 -4.98 -8.48
C LEU A 137 -13.24 -6.19 -8.43
N ASP A 138 -13.32 -6.91 -9.54
CA ASP A 138 -13.98 -8.20 -9.56
C ASP A 138 -13.20 -9.23 -8.72
N PRO A 139 -13.85 -10.31 -8.27
CA PRO A 139 -13.22 -11.28 -7.35
C PRO A 139 -11.92 -11.91 -7.87
N ALA A 140 -11.84 -12.22 -9.17
CA ALA A 140 -10.63 -12.81 -9.74
C ALA A 140 -9.47 -11.83 -9.75
N THR A 141 -9.71 -10.60 -10.22
CA THR A 141 -8.71 -9.53 -10.21
C THR A 141 -8.31 -9.15 -8.78
N ALA A 142 -9.26 -9.14 -7.84
CA ALA A 142 -8.98 -8.90 -6.42
C ALA A 142 -8.00 -9.93 -5.86
N TRP A 143 -8.21 -11.22 -6.18
CA TRP A 143 -7.32 -12.28 -5.75
C TRP A 143 -5.91 -12.14 -6.34
N ASP A 144 -5.80 -11.78 -7.62
CA ASP A 144 -4.51 -11.50 -8.26
C ASP A 144 -3.73 -10.38 -7.56
N ILE A 145 -4.43 -9.30 -7.17
CA ILE A 145 -3.83 -8.19 -6.41
C ILE A 145 -3.34 -8.65 -5.04
N MET A 146 -4.12 -9.50 -4.35
CA MET A 146 -3.72 -10.04 -3.05
C MET A 146 -2.50 -10.96 -3.16
N THR A 147 -2.45 -11.81 -4.18
CA THR A 147 -1.29 -12.66 -4.49
C THR A 147 -0.03 -11.80 -4.75
N LEU A 148 -0.18 -10.72 -5.51
CA LEU A 148 0.93 -9.79 -5.76
C LEU A 148 1.41 -9.12 -4.47
N LEU A 149 0.50 -8.70 -3.58
CA LEU A 149 0.85 -8.15 -2.27
C LEU A 149 1.58 -9.17 -1.39
N GLU A 150 1.20 -10.44 -1.46
CA GLU A 150 1.91 -11.52 -0.76
C GLU A 150 3.34 -11.73 -1.32
N GLU A 151 3.52 -11.67 -2.64
CA GLU A 151 4.85 -11.72 -3.25
C GLU A 151 5.75 -10.56 -2.83
N ILE A 152 5.19 -9.35 -2.75
CA ILE A 152 5.89 -8.16 -2.25
C ILE A 152 6.31 -8.39 -0.79
N ASN A 153 5.44 -8.97 0.04
CA ASN A 153 5.75 -9.30 1.43
C ASN A 153 6.87 -10.35 1.53
N LYS A 154 6.83 -11.42 0.72
CA LYS A 154 7.87 -12.44 0.67
C LYS A 154 9.26 -11.88 0.32
N ARG A 155 9.30 -10.73 -0.37
CA ARG A 155 10.54 -10.00 -0.69
C ARG A 155 11.05 -9.11 0.45
N GLY A 156 10.39 -9.12 1.61
CA GLY A 156 10.83 -8.42 2.83
C GLY A 156 10.09 -7.13 3.15
N THR A 157 9.17 -6.64 2.30
CA THR A 157 8.33 -5.49 2.61
C THR A 157 7.25 -5.89 3.62
N THR A 158 7.10 -5.16 4.71
CA THR A 158 5.94 -5.31 5.60
C THR A 158 4.70 -4.76 4.91
N VAL A 159 3.68 -5.60 4.73
CA VAL A 159 2.42 -5.19 4.07
C VAL A 159 1.32 -5.04 5.11
N VAL A 160 0.70 -3.87 5.13
CA VAL A 160 -0.42 -3.51 6.00
C VAL A 160 -1.63 -3.22 5.10
N ILE A 161 -2.70 -3.97 5.25
CA ILE A 161 -3.91 -3.83 4.43
C ILE A 161 -5.08 -3.43 5.32
N ALA A 162 -5.70 -2.31 5.00
CA ALA A 162 -7.00 -1.93 5.53
C ALA A 162 -8.07 -2.44 4.57
N THR A 163 -8.96 -3.33 5.03
CA THR A 163 -10.01 -3.89 4.19
C THR A 163 -11.23 -4.33 5.02
N HIS A 164 -12.37 -4.47 4.35
CA HIS A 164 -13.58 -5.08 4.89
C HIS A 164 -13.96 -6.40 4.19
N ALA A 165 -13.11 -6.89 3.29
CA ALA A 165 -13.33 -8.13 2.52
C ALA A 165 -13.00 -9.37 3.37
N LYS A 166 -13.99 -9.88 4.13
CA LYS A 166 -13.84 -11.04 5.02
C LYS A 166 -13.27 -12.26 4.30
N ASP A 167 -13.86 -12.61 3.16
CA ASP A 167 -13.48 -13.80 2.39
C ASP A 167 -11.98 -13.79 2.02
N ILE A 168 -11.46 -12.62 1.64
CA ILE A 168 -10.04 -12.44 1.32
C ILE A 168 -9.18 -12.64 2.58
N VAL A 169 -9.59 -12.01 3.69
CA VAL A 169 -8.87 -12.10 4.97
C VAL A 169 -8.81 -13.56 5.44
N ASP A 170 -9.93 -14.28 5.35
CA ASP A 170 -10.04 -15.68 5.76
C ASP A 170 -9.17 -16.61 4.88
N GLN A 171 -9.17 -16.39 3.56
CA GLN A 171 -8.35 -17.20 2.64
C GLN A 171 -6.84 -16.94 2.81
N MET A 172 -6.44 -15.72 3.13
CA MET A 172 -5.03 -15.35 3.26
C MET A 172 -4.36 -15.85 4.54
N GLN A 173 -5.13 -16.18 5.58
CA GLN A 173 -4.63 -16.72 6.87
C GLN A 173 -3.44 -15.96 7.47
N LYS A 174 -3.48 -14.63 7.41
CA LYS A 174 -2.45 -13.74 7.97
C LYS A 174 -2.89 -13.20 9.34
N ARG A 175 -2.04 -12.35 9.95
CA ARG A 175 -2.40 -11.66 11.20
C ARG A 175 -3.48 -10.63 10.91
N VAL A 176 -4.56 -10.69 11.69
CA VAL A 176 -5.72 -9.79 11.59
C VAL A 176 -5.82 -8.97 12.87
N ILE A 177 -5.90 -7.66 12.72
CA ILE A 177 -6.19 -6.72 13.79
C ILE A 177 -7.59 -6.15 13.52
N THR A 178 -8.55 -6.46 14.37
CA THR A 178 -9.91 -5.97 14.22
C THR A 178 -10.10 -4.72 15.08
N LEU A 179 -10.59 -3.66 14.44
CA LEU A 179 -10.94 -2.40 15.07
C LEU A 179 -12.46 -2.27 15.13
N GLU A 180 -12.99 -1.92 16.30
CA GLU A 180 -14.39 -1.58 16.50
C GLU A 180 -14.49 -0.36 17.40
N ASN A 181 -15.24 0.68 16.95
CA ASN A 181 -15.39 1.94 17.67
C ASN A 181 -14.05 2.55 18.15
N GLY A 182 -12.98 2.42 17.33
CA GLY A 182 -11.66 2.93 17.65
C GLY A 182 -10.82 2.05 18.59
N HIS A 183 -11.33 0.92 19.05
CA HIS A 183 -10.63 -0.01 19.92
C HIS A 183 -10.18 -1.26 19.18
N ILE A 184 -9.02 -1.80 19.55
CA ILE A 184 -8.59 -3.12 19.07
C ILE A 184 -9.34 -4.17 19.89
N ILE A 185 -10.22 -4.93 19.23
CA ILE A 185 -11.00 -6.00 19.86
C ILE A 185 -10.39 -7.38 19.59
N ARG A 186 -9.56 -7.51 18.54
CA ARG A 186 -8.89 -8.76 18.17
C ARG A 186 -7.53 -8.48 17.56
N ASP A 187 -6.53 -9.30 17.89
CA ASP A 187 -5.21 -9.33 17.27
C ASP A 187 -4.72 -10.79 17.28
N LYS A 188 -4.99 -11.52 16.20
CA LYS A 188 -4.65 -12.94 16.07
C LYS A 188 -4.14 -13.26 14.66
N ARG A 189 -3.43 -14.39 14.52
CA ARG A 189 -3.15 -15.03 13.25
C ARG A 189 -4.28 -15.98 12.89
N GLY A 190 -4.62 -16.08 11.61
CA GLY A 190 -5.74 -16.85 11.09
C GLY A 190 -6.81 -15.96 10.48
N GLY A 191 -7.84 -16.57 9.91
CA GLY A 191 -8.95 -15.84 9.31
C GLY A 191 -9.77 -15.03 10.32
N TYR A 192 -10.75 -14.32 9.82
CA TYR A 192 -11.72 -13.59 10.64
C TYR A 192 -12.72 -14.56 11.29
N SER A 193 -12.99 -15.68 10.63
CA SER A 193 -14.07 -16.63 10.95
C SER A 193 -13.69 -17.72 11.97
N ASP A 194 -12.47 -17.75 12.52
CA ASP A 194 -12.02 -18.83 13.44
C ASP A 194 -12.64 -18.75 14.84
N GLU A 195 -13.77 -18.05 15.02
CA GLU A 195 -14.55 -18.07 16.25
C GLU A 195 -16.05 -18.00 15.96
N ILE A 196 -16.70 -19.16 15.87
CA ILE A 196 -18.09 -19.38 16.28
C ILE A 196 -18.08 -20.53 17.28
#